data_27217c0c81c0a27604491af2a4fc91eb
#
_entry.id   27217c0c81c0a27604491af2a4fc91eb
#
_cell.length_a   1.000
_cell.length_b   1.000
_cell.length_c   1.000
_cell.angle_alpha   90.00
_cell.angle_beta   90.00
_cell.angle_gamma   90.00
#
_symmetry.space_group_name_H-M   'P 1'
#
loop_
_entity.id
_entity.type
_entity.pdbx_description
1 polymer ?
#
loop_
_entity_poly.entity_id
_entity_poly.type
_entity_poly.pdbx_seq_one_letter_code
_entity_poly.pdbx_strand_id
1 'polypeptide(L)'
;TAEIQASWNGNQGLLDEVFVYQESGKRQKRLWKINKISDREYEGEANDILGRATGKQFGNAVYWTYDMNIPFRGSEYKVKFEDWLWSMDEGIVFNRSYIKKFGFKVAEVTIFMQKQKSEVKVQEKQARLRIAR
;
A
#
# COMPACT_ATOMS: atom_id res chain seq x y z
N THR A 1 13.10 1.76 5.04
CA THR A 1 12.77 0.32 5.00
C THR A 1 11.33 0.10 5.44
N ALA A 2 10.73 -0.96 4.96
CA ALA A 2 9.39 -1.35 5.36
C ALA A 2 9.34 -2.87 5.58
N GLU A 3 8.55 -3.28 6.56
CA GLU A 3 8.21 -4.66 6.80
C GLU A 3 6.70 -4.82 6.78
N ILE A 4 6.21 -5.86 6.14
CA ILE A 4 4.79 -6.16 6.05
C ILE A 4 4.58 -7.60 6.50
N GLN A 5 3.70 -7.78 7.47
CA GLN A 5 3.22 -9.09 7.89
C GLN A 5 1.77 -9.25 7.48
N ALA A 6 1.46 -10.34 6.79
CA ALA A 6 0.12 -10.61 6.32
C ALA A 6 -0.39 -11.92 6.92
N SER A 7 -1.65 -11.92 7.32
CA SER A 7 -2.34 -13.12 7.78
C SER A 7 -3.76 -13.14 7.25
N TRP A 8 -4.25 -14.33 6.90
CA TRP A 8 -5.61 -14.51 6.40
C TRP A 8 -6.37 -15.53 7.24
N ASN A 9 -7.62 -15.21 7.52
CA ASN A 9 -8.56 -16.12 8.17
C ASN A 9 -9.84 -16.13 7.32
N GLY A 10 -9.98 -17.12 6.46
CA GLY A 10 -11.08 -17.16 5.50
C GLY A 10 -11.01 -15.99 4.52
N ASN A 11 -12.04 -15.16 4.51
CA ASN A 11 -12.12 -13.98 3.63
C ASN A 11 -11.63 -12.70 4.29
N GLN A 12 -11.05 -12.79 5.48
CA GLN A 12 -10.53 -11.64 6.21
C GLN A 12 -9.01 -11.67 6.25
N GLY A 13 -8.39 -10.58 5.89
CA GLY A 13 -6.95 -10.41 5.92
C GLY A 13 -6.52 -9.27 6.81
N LEU A 14 -5.36 -9.43 7.42
CA LEU A 14 -4.69 -8.39 8.18
C LEU A 14 -3.31 -8.15 7.57
N LEU A 15 -3.02 -6.89 7.26
CA LEU A 15 -1.68 -6.48 6.85
C LEU A 15 -1.14 -5.51 7.90
N ASP A 16 -0.08 -5.90 8.56
CA ASP A 16 0.61 -5.07 9.53
C ASP A 16 1.87 -4.52 8.88
N GLU A 17 1.86 -3.21 8.62
CA GLU A 17 2.94 -2.52 7.93
C GLU A 17 3.70 -1.63 8.91
N VAL A 18 5.02 -1.72 8.88
CA VAL A 18 5.91 -0.84 9.63
C VAL A 18 6.86 -0.16 8.65
N PHE A 19 6.79 1.16 8.58
CA PHE A 19 7.69 1.97 7.76
C PHE A 19 8.71 2.66 8.65
N VAL A 20 9.98 2.59 8.27
CA VAL A 20 11.06 3.31 8.94
C VAL A 20 11.67 4.29 7.96
N TYR A 21 11.56 5.57 8.27
CA TYR A 21 12.17 6.62 7.45
C TYR A 21 13.63 6.76 7.84
N GLN A 22 14.54 6.50 6.91
CA GLN A 22 15.98 6.46 7.18
C GLN A 22 16.55 7.79 7.65
N GLU A 23 16.05 8.90 7.10
CA GLU A 23 16.56 10.23 7.43
C GLU A 23 16.23 10.67 8.85
N SER A 24 15.04 10.36 9.35
CA SER A 24 14.57 10.81 10.65
C SER A 24 14.55 9.71 11.71
N GLY A 25 14.67 8.45 11.31
CA GLY A 25 14.48 7.31 12.20
C GLY A 25 13.03 7.12 12.64
N LYS A 26 12.10 7.90 12.17
CA LYS A 26 10.68 7.78 12.52
C LYS A 26 10.09 6.48 12.02
N ARG A 27 9.27 5.88 12.87
CA ARG A 27 8.50 4.66 12.54
C ARG A 27 7.04 5.02 12.39
N GLN A 28 6.44 4.53 11.32
CA GLN A 28 5.00 4.65 11.07
C GLN A 28 4.42 3.27 10.91
N LYS A 29 3.31 3.03 11.62
CA LYS A 29 2.59 1.76 11.55
C LYS A 29 1.27 1.97 10.84
N ARG A 30 0.94 1.03 9.97
CA ARG A 30 -0.36 0.98 9.32
C ARG A 30 -0.89 -0.43 9.40
N LEU A 31 -2.09 -0.56 9.95
CA LEU A 31 -2.79 -1.83 10.00
C LEU A 31 -3.95 -1.80 9.01
N TRP A 32 -3.89 -2.70 8.04
CA TRP A 32 -4.97 -2.92 7.10
C TRP A 32 -5.84 -4.08 7.54
N LYS A 33 -7.15 -3.87 7.54
CA LYS A 33 -8.15 -4.92 7.65
C LYS A 33 -8.81 -5.07 6.31
N ILE A 34 -8.67 -6.22 5.68
CA ILE A 34 -9.12 -6.46 4.32
C ILE A 34 -10.18 -7.54 4.33
N ASN A 35 -11.29 -7.29 3.63
CA ASN A 35 -12.35 -8.27 3.42
C ASN A 35 -12.42 -8.60 1.94
N LYS A 36 -12.39 -9.89 1.63
CA LYS A 36 -12.67 -10.39 0.28
C LYS A 36 -14.17 -10.43 0.09
N ILE A 37 -14.68 -9.60 -0.81
CA ILE A 37 -16.11 -9.47 -1.08
C ILE A 37 -16.58 -10.49 -2.10
N SER A 38 -15.78 -10.73 -3.12
CA SER A 38 -16.03 -11.70 -4.17
C SER A 38 -14.70 -12.25 -4.67
N ASP A 39 -14.71 -13.09 -5.70
CA ASP A 39 -13.47 -13.68 -6.24
C ASP A 39 -12.44 -12.64 -6.68
N ARG A 40 -12.89 -11.44 -7.04
CA ARG A 40 -12.01 -10.40 -7.60
C ARG A 40 -12.13 -9.06 -6.90
N GLU A 41 -12.94 -8.96 -5.86
CA GLU A 41 -13.21 -7.69 -5.21
C GLU A 41 -12.87 -7.74 -3.73
N TYR A 42 -12.27 -6.66 -3.25
CA TYR A 42 -11.84 -6.50 -1.86
C TYR A 42 -12.27 -5.13 -1.34
N GLU A 43 -12.51 -5.06 -0.05
CA GLU A 43 -12.63 -3.81 0.68
C GLU A 43 -11.63 -3.80 1.82
N GLY A 44 -11.20 -2.63 2.21
CA GLY A 44 -10.24 -2.50 3.30
C GLY A 44 -10.42 -1.24 4.11
N GLU A 45 -9.91 -1.32 5.33
CA GLU A 45 -9.83 -0.20 6.26
C GLU A 45 -8.41 -0.12 6.81
N ALA A 46 -7.95 1.09 7.04
CA ALA A 46 -6.68 1.32 7.71
C ALA A 46 -6.81 2.50 8.67
N ASN A 47 -5.91 2.55 9.64
CA ASN A 47 -5.97 3.55 10.70
C ASN A 47 -5.77 4.99 10.22
N ASP A 48 -5.18 5.18 9.05
CA ASP A 48 -4.81 6.51 8.54
C ASP A 48 -5.46 6.87 7.20
N ILE A 49 -6.40 6.07 6.71
CA ILE A 49 -7.14 6.40 5.49
C ILE A 49 -8.50 7.02 5.81
N LEU A 50 -9.08 7.69 4.83
CA LEU A 50 -10.42 8.26 4.91
C LEU A 50 -11.40 7.31 4.25
N GLY A 51 -12.42 6.86 4.99
CA GLY A 51 -13.39 5.91 4.50
C GLY A 51 -12.79 4.54 4.23
N ARG A 52 -13.33 3.83 3.25
CA ARG A 52 -12.90 2.49 2.88
C ARG A 52 -12.09 2.48 1.60
N ALA A 53 -11.10 1.60 1.56
CA ALA A 53 -10.40 1.28 0.33
C ALA A 53 -11.17 0.22 -0.45
N THR A 54 -11.06 0.28 -1.78
CA THR A 54 -11.61 -0.75 -2.67
C THR A 54 -10.50 -1.34 -3.52
N GLY A 55 -10.56 -2.64 -3.72
CA GLY A 55 -9.57 -3.37 -4.49
C GLY A 55 -10.22 -4.28 -5.52
N LYS A 56 -9.56 -4.44 -6.67
CA LYS A 56 -9.95 -5.36 -7.72
C LYS A 56 -8.75 -6.18 -8.17
N GLN A 57 -8.97 -7.45 -8.40
CA GLN A 57 -7.94 -8.36 -8.88
C GLN A 57 -8.07 -8.58 -10.38
N PHE A 58 -6.95 -8.45 -11.08
CA PHE A 58 -6.82 -8.70 -12.52
C PHE A 58 -5.64 -9.67 -12.73
N GLY A 59 -5.91 -10.98 -12.74
CA GLY A 59 -4.86 -11.97 -12.82
C GLY A 59 -3.87 -11.85 -11.66
N ASN A 60 -2.60 -11.59 -11.96
CA ASN A 60 -1.56 -11.39 -10.94
C ASN A 60 -1.47 -9.96 -10.41
N ALA A 61 -2.37 -9.07 -10.84
CA ALA A 61 -2.39 -7.68 -10.42
C ALA A 61 -3.57 -7.40 -9.50
N VAL A 62 -3.35 -6.53 -8.53
CA VAL A 62 -4.41 -5.96 -7.69
C VAL A 62 -4.36 -4.45 -7.81
N TYR A 63 -5.51 -3.85 -8.09
CA TYR A 63 -5.69 -2.41 -8.14
C TYR A 63 -6.43 -1.96 -6.88
N TRP A 64 -5.81 -1.08 -6.10
CA TRP A 64 -6.29 -0.67 -4.79
C TRP A 64 -6.41 0.84 -4.74
N THR A 65 -7.56 1.37 -4.33
CA THR A 65 -7.78 2.81 -4.25
C THR A 65 -8.31 3.23 -2.89
N TYR A 66 -7.81 4.35 -2.40
CA TYR A 66 -8.23 4.94 -1.14
C TYR A 66 -7.87 6.42 -1.08
N ASP A 67 -8.53 7.12 -0.17
CA ASP A 67 -8.25 8.53 0.12
C ASP A 67 -7.54 8.63 1.47
N MET A 68 -6.62 9.57 1.60
CA MET A 68 -6.02 9.91 2.88
C MET A 68 -5.52 11.35 2.90
N ASN A 69 -5.35 11.87 4.10
CA ASN A 69 -4.73 13.17 4.28
C ASN A 69 -3.22 13.00 4.40
N ILE A 70 -2.48 13.80 3.67
CA ILE A 70 -1.02 13.83 3.76
C ILE A 70 -0.55 15.23 4.18
N PRO A 71 0.48 15.33 5.05
CA PRO A 71 1.08 16.61 5.37
C PRO A 71 2.00 17.06 4.24
N PHE A 72 1.90 18.34 3.91
CA PHE A 72 2.78 18.96 2.93
C PHE A 72 2.91 20.45 3.24
N ARG A 73 4.14 20.93 3.48
CA ARG A 73 4.47 22.34 3.77
C ARG A 73 3.59 22.94 4.87
N GLY A 74 3.42 22.23 5.98
CA GLY A 74 2.67 22.71 7.15
C GLY A 74 1.16 22.63 7.04
N SER A 75 0.62 22.11 5.96
CA SER A 75 -0.81 21.90 5.77
C SER A 75 -1.11 20.44 5.45
N GLU A 76 -2.35 20.03 5.67
CA GLU A 76 -2.81 18.71 5.29
C GLU A 76 -3.66 18.79 4.03
N TYR A 77 -3.45 17.84 3.12
CA TYR A 77 -4.19 17.76 1.87
C TYR A 77 -4.80 16.38 1.71
N LYS A 78 -6.08 16.35 1.34
CA LYS A 78 -6.75 15.11 0.96
C LYS A 78 -6.30 14.72 -0.45
N VAL A 79 -5.77 13.51 -0.57
CA VAL A 79 -5.32 12.96 -1.84
C VAL A 79 -5.90 11.58 -2.07
N LYS A 80 -5.94 11.16 -3.32
CA LYS A 80 -6.33 9.80 -3.71
C LYS A 80 -5.09 9.00 -4.03
N PHE A 81 -5.00 7.82 -3.44
CA PHE A 81 -3.99 6.82 -3.77
C PHE A 81 -4.57 5.81 -4.73
N GLU A 82 -3.83 5.50 -5.78
CA GLU A 82 -4.12 4.41 -6.70
C GLU A 82 -2.90 3.49 -6.70
N ASP A 83 -3.06 2.33 -6.09
CA ASP A 83 -1.96 1.38 -5.90
C ASP A 83 -2.15 0.20 -6.84
N TRP A 84 -1.13 -0.08 -7.63
CA TRP A 84 -1.03 -1.30 -8.40
C TRP A 84 -0.01 -2.21 -7.74
N LEU A 85 -0.41 -3.48 -7.54
CA LEU A 85 0.43 -4.52 -6.96
C LEU A 85 0.48 -5.68 -7.94
N TRP A 86 1.67 -6.07 -8.35
CA TRP A 86 1.88 -7.23 -9.23
C TRP A 86 2.66 -8.29 -8.49
N SER A 87 2.10 -9.51 -8.45
CA SER A 87 2.81 -10.67 -7.94
C SER A 87 3.67 -11.24 -9.07
N MET A 88 4.97 -11.20 -8.87
CA MET A 88 5.94 -11.73 -9.82
C MET A 88 6.42 -13.10 -9.34
N ASP A 89 7.17 -13.81 -10.18
CA ASP A 89 7.74 -15.09 -9.82
C ASP A 89 8.73 -14.95 -8.65
N GLU A 90 8.94 -16.05 -7.92
CA GLU A 90 9.91 -16.15 -6.81
C GLU A 90 9.57 -15.28 -5.59
N GLY A 91 8.29 -14.98 -5.39
CA GLY A 91 7.84 -14.25 -4.21
C GLY A 91 8.16 -12.77 -4.22
N ILE A 92 8.40 -12.20 -5.37
CA ILE A 92 8.61 -10.76 -5.53
C ILE A 92 7.25 -10.10 -5.81
N VAL A 93 7.00 -8.98 -5.13
CA VAL A 93 5.83 -8.14 -5.37
C VAL A 93 6.33 -6.76 -5.78
N PHE A 94 5.83 -6.29 -6.91
CA PHE A 94 6.10 -4.94 -7.40
C PHE A 94 4.88 -4.07 -7.09
N ASN A 95 5.12 -2.91 -6.47
CA ASN A 95 4.07 -1.96 -6.17
C ASN A 95 4.38 -0.61 -6.81
N ARG A 96 3.38 -0.05 -7.46
CA ARG A 96 3.43 1.32 -7.96
C ARG A 96 2.19 2.07 -7.50
N SER A 97 2.41 3.16 -6.78
CA SER A 97 1.36 4.01 -6.24
C SER A 97 1.37 5.36 -6.95
N TYR A 98 0.21 5.78 -7.41
CA TYR A 98 0.00 7.13 -7.93
C TYR A 98 -0.79 7.92 -6.90
N ILE A 99 -0.31 9.12 -6.59
CA ILE A 99 -0.98 10.03 -5.67
C ILE A 99 -1.59 11.14 -6.51
N LYS A 100 -2.90 11.29 -6.41
CA LYS A 100 -3.66 12.26 -7.22
C LYS A 100 -4.37 13.29 -6.35
N LYS A 101 -4.40 14.52 -6.85
CA LYS A 101 -5.19 15.60 -6.28
C LYS A 101 -5.88 16.35 -7.41
N PHE A 102 -7.19 16.58 -7.28
CA PHE A 102 -8.02 17.19 -8.33
C PHE A 102 -7.91 16.47 -9.70
N GLY A 103 -7.76 15.14 -9.68
CA GLY A 103 -7.61 14.35 -10.90
C GLY A 103 -6.20 14.36 -11.51
N PHE A 104 -5.26 15.14 -10.97
CA PHE A 104 -3.90 15.23 -11.48
C PHE A 104 -2.95 14.40 -10.62
N LYS A 105 -2.04 13.68 -11.27
CA LYS A 105 -0.98 12.94 -10.58
C LYS A 105 0.04 13.94 -10.05
N VAL A 106 0.20 13.96 -8.71
CA VAL A 106 1.15 14.87 -8.04
C VAL A 106 2.37 14.13 -7.51
N ALA A 107 2.29 12.81 -7.35
CA ALA A 107 3.43 11.99 -6.91
C ALA A 107 3.29 10.56 -7.39
N GLU A 108 4.40 9.85 -7.38
CA GLU A 108 4.48 8.45 -7.76
C GLU A 108 5.48 7.75 -6.84
N VAL A 109 5.10 6.57 -6.34
CA VAL A 109 5.94 5.75 -5.47
C VAL A 109 6.09 4.38 -6.10
N THR A 110 7.32 3.88 -6.17
CA THR A 110 7.60 2.54 -6.66
C THR A 110 8.31 1.74 -5.57
N ILE A 111 7.78 0.57 -5.25
CA ILE A 111 8.28 -0.31 -4.19
C ILE A 111 8.45 -1.72 -4.74
N PHE A 112 9.62 -2.31 -4.50
CA PHE A 112 9.85 -3.73 -4.71
C PHE A 112 9.87 -4.43 -3.37
N MET A 113 9.11 -5.51 -3.23
CA MET A 113 9.01 -6.30 -2.02
C MET A 113 9.39 -7.72 -2.32
N GLN A 114 10.05 -8.37 -1.36
CA GLN A 114 10.39 -9.79 -1.46
C GLN A 114 9.76 -10.55 -0.30
N LYS A 115 9.03 -11.61 -0.64
CA LYS A 115 8.42 -12.50 0.33
C LYS A 115 9.49 -13.38 0.96
N GLN A 116 9.50 -13.49 2.29
CA GLN A 116 10.42 -14.35 3.03
C GLN A 116 9.83 -15.76 3.19
N LYS A 117 10.71 -16.77 3.16
CA LYS A 117 10.34 -18.17 3.03
C LYS A 117 9.55 -18.76 4.21
N SER A 118 9.86 -18.36 5.44
CA SER A 118 9.32 -19.04 6.63
C SER A 118 8.20 -18.31 7.32
N GLU A 119 7.88 -17.11 6.87
CA GLU A 119 6.89 -16.25 7.49
C GLU A 119 6.11 -15.52 6.40
N VAL A 120 4.85 -15.14 6.69
CA VAL A 120 4.08 -14.28 5.81
C VAL A 120 4.57 -12.85 6.00
N LYS A 121 5.84 -12.64 5.70
CA LYS A 121 6.57 -11.40 5.92
C LYS A 121 7.12 -10.91 4.60
N VAL A 122 6.81 -9.67 4.26
CA VAL A 122 7.29 -9.03 3.04
C VAL A 122 8.24 -7.91 3.43
N GLN A 123 9.41 -7.91 2.83
CA GLN A 123 10.41 -6.88 3.09
C GLN A 123 10.60 -6.03 1.84
N GLU A 124 10.57 -4.72 2.04
CA GLU A 124 10.85 -3.77 0.99
C GLU A 124 12.34 -3.79 0.61
N LYS A 125 12.63 -3.89 -0.68
CA LYS A 125 13.99 -3.87 -1.19
C LYS A 125 14.40 -2.47 -1.67
N GLN A 126 13.49 -1.75 -2.28
CA GLN A 126 13.78 -0.45 -2.84
C GLN A 126 12.50 0.39 -2.94
N ALA A 127 12.61 1.63 -2.54
CA ALA A 127 11.53 2.58 -2.69
C ALA A 127 12.03 3.85 -3.38
N ARG A 128 11.21 4.40 -4.25
CA ARG A 128 11.47 5.69 -4.89
C ARG A 128 10.22 6.54 -4.87
N LEU A 129 10.37 7.75 -4.37
CA LEU A 129 9.33 8.76 -4.43
C LEU A 129 9.69 9.78 -5.51
N ARG A 130 8.76 9.97 -6.45
CA ARG A 130 8.89 11.02 -7.47
C ARG A 130 7.73 11.98 -7.33
N ILE A 131 8.05 13.24 -7.16
CA ILE A 131 7.05 14.28 -7.04
C ILE A 131 6.92 14.98 -8.38
N ALA A 132 5.71 14.96 -8.96
CA ALA A 132 5.39 15.67 -10.19
C ALA A 132 5.16 17.16 -9.88
N ARG A 133 5.68 17.99 -10.73
CA ARG A 133 5.50 19.44 -10.63
C ARG A 133 4.46 19.94 -11.63
#